data_7f0b52774ffb6ba502bd0c43d94194b5
#
_entry.id   7f0b52774ffb6ba502bd0c43d94194b5
#
_cell.length_a   1.000
_cell.length_b   1.000
_cell.length_c   1.000
_cell.angle_alpha   90.00
_cell.angle_beta   90.00
_cell.angle_gamma   90.00
#
_symmetry.space_group_name_H-M   'P 1'
#
loop_
_entity.id
_entity.type
_entity.pdbx_description
1 polymer ?
#
loop_
_entity_poly.entity_id
_entity_poly.type
_entity_poly.pdbx_seq_one_letter_code
_entity_poly.pdbx_strand_id
1 'polypeptide(L)'
;MRRLMKFLHTMGAVGLMGAMASLVVMLGVVPPPSSALAGYALMRGAMAAVATWVFLPSLALMLVAGLLAIALNRAFQNAGWAWVKLATGVLMFEYGFVGVQGPMQLEADRAVAALLGRVDPATLAGSLGAERGTLWVLLAIATLNVGLGVWRPRIMRRPQARAEAVPQRVGTGSAPR
;
A
#
# COMPACT_ATOMS: atom_id res chain seq x y z
N MET A 1 3.63 -22.58 -4.86
CA MET A 1 2.83 -21.35 -5.09
C MET A 1 2.61 -20.52 -3.82
N ARG A 2 2.09 -21.01 -2.69
CA ARG A 2 1.84 -20.22 -1.46
C ARG A 2 3.08 -19.47 -0.91
N ARG A 3 4.27 -20.11 -0.92
CA ARG A 3 5.52 -19.48 -0.45
C ARG A 3 5.95 -18.33 -1.36
N LEU A 4 5.81 -18.51 -2.68
CA LEU A 4 6.13 -17.47 -3.66
C LEU A 4 5.24 -16.24 -3.50
N MET A 5 3.91 -16.42 -3.35
CA MET A 5 2.99 -15.29 -3.14
C MET A 5 3.30 -14.52 -1.87
N LYS A 6 3.63 -15.22 -0.77
CA LYS A 6 4.09 -14.55 0.46
C LYS A 6 5.37 -13.76 0.25
N PHE A 7 6.34 -14.36 -0.43
CA PHE A 7 7.61 -13.71 -0.73
C PHE A 7 7.40 -12.44 -1.56
N LEU A 8 6.68 -12.52 -2.69
CA LEU A 8 6.41 -11.39 -3.57
C LEU A 8 5.65 -10.27 -2.84
N HIS A 9 4.63 -10.63 -2.04
CA HIS A 9 3.91 -9.64 -1.24
C HIS A 9 4.80 -8.96 -0.20
N THR A 10 5.68 -9.71 0.46
CA THR A 10 6.63 -9.15 1.43
C THR A 10 7.65 -8.25 0.75
N MET A 11 8.20 -8.66 -0.40
CA MET A 11 9.12 -7.84 -1.19
C MET A 11 8.48 -6.53 -1.66
N GLY A 12 7.23 -6.61 -2.15
CA GLY A 12 6.47 -5.42 -2.51
C GLY A 12 6.25 -4.49 -1.30
N ALA A 13 5.92 -5.03 -0.13
CA ALA A 13 5.73 -4.24 1.09
C ALA A 13 7.02 -3.56 1.56
N VAL A 14 8.16 -4.27 1.53
CA VAL A 14 9.48 -3.70 1.89
C VAL A 14 9.88 -2.60 0.92
N GLY A 15 9.75 -2.85 -0.40
CA GLY A 15 10.05 -1.85 -1.42
C GLY A 15 9.17 -0.60 -1.30
N LEU A 16 7.87 -0.79 -1.06
CA LEU A 16 6.91 0.30 -0.86
C LEU A 16 7.25 1.17 0.36
N MET A 17 7.46 0.54 1.52
CA MET A 17 7.80 1.27 2.76
C MET A 17 9.16 1.96 2.64
N GLY A 18 10.15 1.31 2.02
CA GLY A 18 11.46 1.89 1.77
C GLY A 18 11.38 3.11 0.83
N ALA A 19 10.61 3.02 -0.25
CA ALA A 19 10.40 4.15 -1.16
C ALA A 19 9.73 5.33 -0.45
N MET A 20 8.65 5.10 0.32
CA MET A 20 7.99 6.15 1.08
C MET A 20 8.92 6.81 2.10
N ALA A 21 9.68 6.02 2.86
CA ALA A 21 10.66 6.55 3.82
C ALA A 21 11.73 7.40 3.13
N SER A 22 12.25 6.93 1.98
CA SER A 22 13.22 7.69 1.18
C SER A 22 12.64 9.00 0.68
N LEU A 23 11.40 8.99 0.16
CA LEU A 23 10.72 10.19 -0.32
C LEU A 23 10.48 11.20 0.81
N VAL A 24 10.10 10.75 2.02
CA VAL A 24 9.93 11.63 3.20
C VAL A 24 11.24 12.33 3.56
N VAL A 25 12.36 11.58 3.54
CA VAL A 25 13.70 12.15 3.81
C VAL A 25 14.08 13.15 2.73
N MET A 26 13.90 12.80 1.44
CA MET A 26 14.23 13.68 0.32
C MET A 26 13.41 14.97 0.36
N LEU A 27 12.12 14.92 0.70
CA LEU A 27 11.27 16.11 0.92
C LEU A 27 11.77 16.99 2.07
N GLY A 28 12.47 16.41 3.03
CA GLY A 28 13.05 17.14 4.17
C GLY A 28 14.32 17.89 3.84
N VAL A 29 15.03 17.48 2.77
CA VAL A 29 16.35 18.04 2.40
C VAL A 29 16.35 18.73 1.03
N VAL A 30 15.20 18.82 0.36
CA VAL A 30 15.08 19.49 -0.93
C VAL A 30 15.45 20.98 -0.79
N PRO A 31 16.38 21.50 -1.59
CA PRO A 31 16.79 22.90 -1.50
C PRO A 31 15.68 23.84 -1.98
N PRO A 32 15.61 25.07 -1.49
CA PRO A 32 14.61 26.03 -1.93
C PRO A 32 14.85 26.45 -3.40
N PRO A 33 13.79 26.51 -4.24
CA PRO A 33 13.94 26.84 -5.66
C PRO A 33 14.44 28.27 -5.91
N SER A 34 14.19 29.18 -4.96
CA SER A 34 14.61 30.59 -5.05
C SER A 34 16.12 30.82 -4.99
N SER A 35 16.87 29.92 -4.32
CA SER A 35 18.30 30.06 -4.13
C SER A 35 19.12 28.96 -4.83
N ALA A 36 18.53 27.82 -5.15
CA ALA A 36 19.22 26.68 -5.72
C ALA A 36 18.35 25.90 -6.72
N LEU A 37 17.85 26.57 -7.76
CA LEU A 37 16.87 26.00 -8.71
C LEU A 37 17.37 24.72 -9.39
N ALA A 38 18.65 24.64 -9.79
CA ALA A 38 19.21 23.44 -10.40
C ALA A 38 19.22 22.25 -9.41
N GLY A 39 19.58 22.50 -8.15
CA GLY A 39 19.53 21.48 -7.09
C GLY A 39 18.11 21.04 -6.79
N TYR A 40 17.17 21.97 -6.76
CA TYR A 40 15.74 21.70 -6.62
C TYR A 40 15.25 20.77 -7.75
N ALA A 41 15.50 21.13 -9.01
CA ALA A 41 15.06 20.37 -10.17
C ALA A 41 15.68 18.94 -10.18
N LEU A 42 16.97 18.81 -9.87
CA LEU A 42 17.61 17.51 -9.75
C LEU A 42 16.97 16.64 -8.68
N MET A 43 16.69 17.21 -7.48
CA MET A 43 16.07 16.48 -6.38
C MET A 43 14.63 16.08 -6.72
N ARG A 44 13.82 16.98 -7.32
CA ARG A 44 12.46 16.67 -7.77
C ARG A 44 12.45 15.58 -8.83
N GLY A 45 13.39 15.59 -9.78
CA GLY A 45 13.57 14.52 -10.77
C GLY A 45 13.91 13.17 -10.13
N ALA A 46 14.81 13.16 -9.14
CA ALA A 46 15.15 11.94 -8.40
C ALA A 46 13.95 11.39 -7.62
N MET A 47 13.15 12.27 -6.98
CA MET A 47 11.93 11.87 -6.27
C MET A 47 10.89 11.30 -7.23
N ALA A 48 10.66 11.92 -8.38
CA ALA A 48 9.78 11.41 -9.43
C ALA A 48 10.25 10.04 -9.94
N ALA A 49 11.56 9.82 -10.10
CA ALA A 49 12.12 8.53 -10.49
C ALA A 49 11.89 7.46 -9.40
N VAL A 50 12.09 7.77 -8.12
CA VAL A 50 11.78 6.85 -7.01
C VAL A 50 10.29 6.51 -6.98
N ALA A 51 9.41 7.51 -7.16
CA ALA A 51 7.97 7.30 -7.20
C ALA A 51 7.55 6.40 -8.37
N THR A 52 8.13 6.58 -9.55
CA THR A 52 7.77 5.85 -10.77
C THR A 52 8.38 4.44 -10.80
N TRP A 53 9.68 4.29 -10.43
CA TRP A 53 10.41 3.04 -10.66
C TRP A 53 10.55 2.15 -9.43
N VAL A 54 10.30 2.67 -8.23
CA VAL A 54 10.38 1.89 -6.99
C VAL A 54 9.02 1.81 -6.31
N PHE A 55 8.41 2.96 -6.03
CA PHE A 55 7.15 3.03 -5.29
C PHE A 55 6.00 2.34 -6.03
N LEU A 56 5.69 2.73 -7.28
CA LEU A 56 4.57 2.15 -8.03
C LEU A 56 4.73 0.66 -8.33
N PRO A 57 5.88 0.14 -8.81
CA PRO A 57 6.04 -1.29 -9.02
C PRO A 57 5.94 -2.10 -7.73
N SER A 58 6.46 -1.58 -6.62
CA SER A 58 6.35 -2.23 -5.31
C SER A 58 4.91 -2.31 -4.83
N LEU A 59 4.15 -1.24 -5.01
CA LEU A 59 2.73 -1.16 -4.67
C LEU A 59 1.90 -2.11 -5.54
N ALA A 60 2.13 -2.13 -6.85
CA ALA A 60 1.49 -3.04 -7.78
C ALA A 60 1.81 -4.52 -7.44
N LEU A 61 3.09 -4.83 -7.17
CA LEU A 61 3.51 -6.18 -6.78
C LEU A 61 2.83 -6.63 -5.49
N MET A 62 2.76 -5.76 -4.49
CA MET A 62 2.09 -6.05 -3.22
C MET A 62 0.59 -6.32 -3.43
N LEU A 63 -0.09 -5.50 -4.24
CA LEU A 63 -1.52 -5.62 -4.52
C LEU A 63 -1.82 -6.91 -5.30
N VAL A 64 -1.11 -7.15 -6.40
CA VAL A 64 -1.29 -8.35 -7.25
C VAL A 64 -1.01 -9.63 -6.46
N ALA A 65 0.10 -9.68 -5.72
CA ALA A 65 0.43 -10.83 -4.89
C ALA A 65 -0.61 -11.06 -3.79
N GLY A 66 -1.19 -10.00 -3.21
CA GLY A 66 -2.28 -10.05 -2.24
C GLY A 66 -3.57 -10.61 -2.84
N LEU A 67 -3.97 -10.11 -4.01
CA LEU A 67 -5.13 -10.60 -4.77
C LEU A 67 -5.00 -12.10 -5.10
N LEU A 68 -3.86 -12.49 -5.66
CA LEU A 68 -3.58 -13.89 -5.98
C LEU A 68 -3.58 -14.79 -4.74
N ALA A 69 -3.07 -14.31 -3.61
CA ALA A 69 -3.11 -15.05 -2.35
C ALA A 69 -4.55 -15.31 -1.87
N ILE A 70 -5.46 -14.35 -2.04
CA ILE A 70 -6.89 -14.51 -1.72
C ILE A 70 -7.56 -15.45 -2.73
N ALA A 71 -7.33 -15.24 -4.03
CA ALA A 71 -7.94 -16.04 -5.09
C ALA A 71 -7.57 -17.54 -4.99
N LEU A 72 -6.31 -17.83 -4.65
CA LEU A 72 -5.78 -19.19 -4.58
C LEU A 72 -6.02 -19.89 -3.23
N ASN A 73 -6.61 -19.22 -2.22
CA ASN A 73 -6.76 -19.79 -0.88
C ASN A 73 -8.14 -19.50 -0.28
N ARG A 74 -8.99 -20.52 -0.29
CA ARG A 74 -10.36 -20.47 0.28
C ARG A 74 -10.39 -19.99 1.75
N ALA A 75 -9.34 -20.27 2.54
CA ALA A 75 -9.26 -19.80 3.91
C ALA A 75 -9.17 -18.27 4.02
N PHE A 76 -8.60 -17.60 3.02
CA PHE A 76 -8.55 -16.13 2.97
C PHE A 76 -9.85 -15.54 2.43
N GLN A 77 -10.55 -16.23 1.51
CA GLN A 77 -11.84 -15.80 1.00
C GLN A 77 -12.89 -15.68 2.11
N ASN A 78 -12.84 -16.56 3.12
CA ASN A 78 -13.75 -16.56 4.27
C ASN A 78 -13.26 -15.71 5.45
N ALA A 79 -12.12 -15.05 5.33
CA ALA A 79 -11.51 -14.26 6.41
C ALA A 79 -11.77 -12.76 6.18
N GLY A 80 -12.65 -12.14 6.95
CA GLY A 80 -13.00 -10.71 6.82
C GLY A 80 -11.79 -9.78 6.87
N TRP A 81 -10.76 -10.09 7.66
CA TRP A 81 -9.51 -9.31 7.73
C TRP A 81 -8.74 -9.28 6.39
N ALA A 82 -8.86 -10.32 5.57
CA ALA A 82 -8.19 -10.37 4.25
C ALA A 82 -8.84 -9.37 3.28
N TRP A 83 -10.15 -9.22 3.35
CA TRP A 83 -10.90 -8.25 2.55
C TRP A 83 -10.63 -6.81 2.98
N VAL A 84 -10.51 -6.55 4.29
CA VAL A 84 -10.10 -5.23 4.80
C VAL A 84 -8.71 -4.87 4.28
N LYS A 85 -7.75 -5.80 4.33
CA LYS A 85 -6.41 -5.58 3.77
C LYS A 85 -6.41 -5.36 2.26
N LEU A 86 -7.28 -6.05 1.54
CA LEU A 86 -7.43 -5.84 0.10
C LEU A 86 -7.98 -4.45 -0.18
N ALA A 87 -9.06 -4.05 0.50
CA ALA A 87 -9.66 -2.72 0.33
C ALA A 87 -8.65 -1.60 0.63
N THR A 88 -7.90 -1.71 1.74
CA THR A 88 -6.83 -0.74 2.06
C THR A 88 -5.71 -0.79 1.03
N GLY A 89 -5.37 -1.95 0.48
CA GLY A 89 -4.38 -2.09 -0.59
C GLY A 89 -4.80 -1.40 -1.89
N VAL A 90 -6.07 -1.52 -2.27
CA VAL A 90 -6.64 -0.84 -3.45
C VAL A 90 -6.65 0.68 -3.24
N LEU A 91 -7.12 1.14 -2.08
CA LEU A 91 -7.10 2.57 -1.72
C LEU A 91 -5.67 3.14 -1.72
N MET A 92 -4.71 2.39 -1.18
CA MET A 92 -3.30 2.79 -1.22
C MET A 92 -2.75 2.86 -2.64
N PHE A 93 -3.20 1.97 -3.54
CA PHE A 93 -2.78 1.99 -4.94
C PHE A 93 -3.30 3.25 -5.64
N GLU A 94 -4.58 3.53 -5.52
CA GLU A 94 -5.20 4.71 -6.13
C GLU A 94 -4.61 6.00 -5.55
N TYR A 95 -4.53 6.10 -4.22
CA TYR A 95 -3.99 7.29 -3.57
C TYR A 95 -2.48 7.46 -3.79
N GLY A 96 -1.74 6.36 -3.93
CA GLY A 96 -0.32 6.37 -4.28
C GLY A 96 -0.07 6.88 -5.69
N PHE A 97 -0.93 6.49 -6.64
CA PHE A 97 -0.84 6.96 -8.02
C PHE A 97 -1.21 8.45 -8.13
N VAL A 98 -2.38 8.84 -7.61
CA VAL A 98 -2.91 10.20 -7.73
C VAL A 98 -2.25 11.18 -6.75
N GLY A 99 -1.97 10.76 -5.53
CA GLY A 99 -1.48 11.62 -4.45
C GLY A 99 0.03 11.64 -4.25
N VAL A 100 0.77 10.70 -4.85
CA VAL A 100 2.24 10.64 -4.72
C VAL A 100 2.91 10.75 -6.08
N GLN A 101 2.71 9.77 -6.96
CA GLN A 101 3.45 9.71 -8.23
C GLN A 101 3.09 10.89 -9.13
N GLY A 102 1.80 11.18 -9.33
CA GLY A 102 1.35 12.27 -10.19
C GLY A 102 1.90 13.64 -9.78
N PRO A 103 1.71 14.09 -8.52
CA PRO A 103 2.27 15.34 -8.03
C PRO A 103 3.79 15.43 -8.11
N MET A 104 4.52 14.33 -7.79
CA MET A 104 5.98 14.34 -7.87
C MET A 104 6.49 14.47 -9.31
N GLN A 105 5.82 13.80 -10.27
CA GLN A 105 6.15 13.95 -11.68
C GLN A 105 5.84 15.37 -12.18
N LEU A 106 4.65 15.89 -11.87
CA LEU A 106 4.25 17.23 -12.26
C LEU A 106 5.23 18.29 -11.75
N GLU A 107 5.63 18.19 -10.49
CA GLU A 107 6.56 19.16 -9.89
C GLU A 107 7.98 19.04 -10.46
N ALA A 108 8.42 17.81 -10.81
CA ALA A 108 9.68 17.62 -11.52
C ALA A 108 9.66 18.28 -12.91
N ASP A 109 8.57 18.12 -13.65
CA ASP A 109 8.39 18.73 -14.98
C ASP A 109 8.34 20.26 -14.88
N ARG A 110 7.65 20.80 -13.86
CA ARG A 110 7.61 22.25 -13.57
C ARG A 110 8.99 22.80 -13.20
N ALA A 111 9.77 22.06 -12.43
CA ALA A 111 11.12 22.46 -12.06
C ALA A 111 12.06 22.52 -13.28
N VAL A 112 11.94 21.58 -14.21
CA VAL A 112 12.65 21.62 -15.49
C VAL A 112 12.17 22.80 -16.34
N ALA A 113 10.87 23.05 -16.41
CA ALA A 113 10.33 24.21 -17.12
C ALA A 113 10.83 25.55 -16.55
N ALA A 114 11.02 25.63 -15.23
CA ALA A 114 11.59 26.81 -14.57
C ALA A 114 13.08 27.01 -14.93
N LEU A 115 13.85 25.94 -15.03
CA LEU A 115 15.25 26.04 -15.55
C LEU A 115 15.32 26.59 -16.97
N LEU A 116 14.28 26.33 -17.77
CA LEU A 116 14.15 26.86 -19.15
C LEU A 116 13.50 28.27 -19.21
N GLY A 117 13.24 28.88 -18.05
CA GLY A 117 12.61 30.21 -17.96
C GLY A 117 11.12 30.24 -18.35
N ARG A 118 10.44 29.08 -18.42
CA ARG A 118 9.02 28.96 -18.79
C ARG A 118 8.06 29.04 -17.62
N VAL A 119 8.55 28.82 -16.40
CA VAL A 119 7.79 28.87 -15.14
C VAL A 119 8.56 29.69 -14.13
N ASP A 120 7.85 30.55 -13.39
CA ASP A 120 8.46 31.33 -12.31
C ASP A 120 8.86 30.42 -11.15
N PRO A 121 10.15 30.38 -10.75
CA PRO A 121 10.62 29.62 -9.61
C PRO A 121 9.88 29.91 -8.30
N ALA A 122 9.35 31.11 -8.12
CA ALA A 122 8.59 31.51 -6.93
C ALA A 122 7.27 30.71 -6.78
N THR A 123 6.75 30.13 -7.85
CA THR A 123 5.52 29.32 -7.84
C THR A 123 5.75 27.86 -7.51
N LEU A 124 7.02 27.43 -7.37
CA LEU A 124 7.39 26.07 -7.02
C LEU A 124 7.36 25.84 -5.50
N ALA A 125 7.45 24.58 -5.10
CA ALA A 125 7.53 24.15 -3.70
C ALA A 125 6.26 24.34 -2.84
N GLY A 126 5.17 24.89 -3.37
CA GLY A 126 3.91 25.07 -2.64
C GLY A 126 3.28 23.76 -2.16
N SER A 127 3.55 22.65 -2.81
CA SER A 127 3.00 21.33 -2.52
C SER A 127 3.77 20.51 -1.46
N LEU A 128 4.98 20.93 -1.06
CA LEU A 128 5.87 20.14 -0.19
C LEU A 128 5.23 19.66 1.12
N GLY A 129 4.44 20.50 1.76
CA GLY A 129 3.74 20.16 3.00
C GLY A 129 2.66 19.10 2.78
N ALA A 130 1.87 19.22 1.73
CA ALA A 130 0.83 18.29 1.36
C ALA A 130 1.41 16.93 0.96
N GLU A 131 2.46 16.91 0.13
CA GLU A 131 3.16 15.71 -0.29
C GLU A 131 3.73 14.94 0.90
N ARG A 132 4.37 15.66 1.84
CA ARG A 132 4.88 15.06 3.08
C ARG A 132 3.76 14.48 3.94
N GLY A 133 2.66 15.19 4.10
CA GLY A 133 1.48 14.71 4.82
C GLY A 133 0.91 13.44 4.20
N THR A 134 0.75 13.41 2.88
CA THR A 134 0.28 12.24 2.13
C THR A 134 1.17 11.02 2.37
N LEU A 135 2.50 11.17 2.28
CA LEU A 135 3.44 10.08 2.51
C LEU A 135 3.38 9.54 3.94
N TRP A 136 3.24 10.42 4.95
CA TRP A 136 3.08 10.01 6.34
C TRP A 136 1.79 9.22 6.56
N VAL A 137 0.69 9.66 5.98
CA VAL A 137 -0.60 8.94 6.05
C VAL A 137 -0.49 7.56 5.42
N LEU A 138 0.09 7.46 4.21
CA LEU A 138 0.29 6.19 3.53
C LEU A 138 1.23 5.26 4.32
N LEU A 139 2.29 5.80 4.90
CA LEU A 139 3.23 5.04 5.72
C LEU A 139 2.56 4.49 6.99
N ALA A 140 1.71 5.30 7.64
CA ALA A 140 0.91 4.85 8.79
C ALA A 140 -0.07 3.74 8.39
N ILE A 141 -0.80 3.89 7.27
CA ILE A 141 -1.70 2.86 6.76
C ILE A 141 -0.93 1.57 6.42
N ALA A 142 0.23 1.67 5.76
CA ALA A 142 1.08 0.52 5.46
C ALA A 142 1.53 -0.21 6.74
N THR A 143 1.96 0.53 7.75
CA THR A 143 2.36 -0.01 9.06
C THR A 143 1.20 -0.71 9.76
N LEU A 144 0.02 -0.10 9.79
CA LEU A 144 -1.20 -0.72 10.33
C LEU A 144 -1.57 -2.01 9.59
N ASN A 145 -1.45 -2.03 8.25
CA ASN A 145 -1.67 -3.23 7.45
C ASN A 145 -0.68 -4.36 7.78
N VAL A 146 0.58 -4.04 8.04
CA VAL A 146 1.57 -5.01 8.52
C VAL A 146 1.14 -5.54 9.89
N GLY A 147 0.75 -4.66 10.82
CA GLY A 147 0.24 -5.02 12.15
C GLY A 147 -0.95 -5.97 12.07
N LEU A 148 -1.97 -5.67 11.26
CA LEU A 148 -3.12 -6.56 11.03
C LEU A 148 -2.70 -7.93 10.46
N GLY A 149 -1.64 -7.98 9.68
CA GLY A 149 -1.08 -9.24 9.17
C GLY A 149 -0.41 -10.08 10.24
N VAL A 150 0.29 -9.45 11.17
CA VAL A 150 1.04 -10.10 12.26
C VAL A 150 0.09 -10.55 13.39
N TRP A 151 -0.74 -9.65 13.90
CA TRP A 151 -1.58 -9.93 15.08
C TRP A 151 -2.91 -10.63 14.79
N ARG A 152 -3.37 -10.68 13.54
CA ARG A 152 -4.59 -11.38 13.08
C ARG A 152 -5.72 -11.34 14.12
N PRO A 153 -6.44 -10.22 14.31
CA PRO A 153 -7.47 -10.09 15.33
C PRO A 153 -8.51 -11.22 15.20
N ARG A 154 -8.76 -11.96 16.28
CA ARG A 154 -9.74 -13.06 16.32
C ARG A 154 -11.19 -12.58 16.15
N ILE A 155 -11.41 -11.30 16.30
CA ILE A 155 -12.72 -10.63 16.29
C ILE A 155 -13.47 -10.77 14.95
N MET A 156 -12.77 -11.06 13.86
CA MET A 156 -13.36 -11.22 12.51
C MET A 156 -13.55 -12.69 12.07
N ARG A 157 -13.46 -13.67 12.96
CA ARG A 157 -13.88 -15.04 12.65
C ARG A 157 -15.40 -15.11 12.72
N ARG A 158 -16.06 -15.34 11.57
CA ARG A 158 -17.48 -15.73 11.57
C ARG A 158 -17.62 -16.96 12.46
N PRO A 159 -18.59 -17.00 13.39
CA PRO A 159 -18.92 -18.23 14.12
C PRO A 159 -19.27 -19.29 13.06
N GLN A 160 -18.53 -20.39 13.02
CA GLN A 160 -19.01 -21.57 12.31
C GLN A 160 -20.34 -21.92 12.95
N ALA A 161 -21.43 -21.86 12.17
CA ALA A 161 -22.69 -22.42 12.58
C ALA A 161 -22.41 -23.86 13.07
N ARG A 162 -22.61 -24.06 14.37
CA ARG A 162 -22.49 -25.37 15.02
C ARG A 162 -23.45 -26.25 14.24
N ALA A 163 -22.93 -27.18 13.44
CA ALA A 163 -23.72 -28.21 12.79
C ALA A 163 -24.55 -28.84 13.90
N GLU A 164 -25.86 -28.65 13.83
CA GLU A 164 -26.81 -29.26 14.75
C GLU A 164 -26.49 -30.76 14.76
N ALA A 165 -26.02 -31.23 15.89
CA ALA A 165 -25.91 -32.65 16.17
C ALA A 165 -27.35 -33.19 16.11
N VAL A 166 -27.72 -33.76 14.99
CA VAL A 166 -28.95 -34.54 14.88
C VAL A 166 -28.85 -35.63 15.94
N PRO A 167 -29.75 -35.68 16.94
CA PRO A 167 -29.73 -36.74 17.90
C PRO A 167 -30.04 -38.03 17.15
N GLN A 168 -29.08 -38.97 17.10
CA GLN A 168 -29.34 -40.33 16.66
C GLN A 168 -30.41 -40.90 17.58
N ARG A 169 -31.61 -41.06 17.07
CA ARG A 169 -32.63 -41.88 17.71
C ARG A 169 -32.06 -43.28 17.89
N VAL A 170 -31.73 -43.62 19.12
CA VAL A 170 -31.48 -44.96 19.53
C VAL A 170 -32.78 -45.73 19.32
N GLY A 171 -32.84 -46.51 18.25
CA GLY A 171 -33.92 -47.45 18.01
C GLY A 171 -33.86 -48.58 19.06
N THR A 172 -34.76 -48.54 20.03
CA THR A 172 -35.03 -49.67 20.89
C THR A 172 -35.66 -50.76 20.04
N GLY A 173 -34.84 -51.70 19.54
CA GLY A 173 -35.34 -52.92 18.93
C GLY A 173 -35.91 -53.83 20.00
N SER A 174 -37.23 -53.97 20.02
CA SER A 174 -37.96 -54.97 20.73
C SER A 174 -37.63 -56.36 20.18
N ALA A 175 -37.19 -57.27 21.05
CA ALA A 175 -37.12 -58.70 20.75
C ALA A 175 -38.51 -59.31 20.69
N PRO A 176 -38.83 -60.19 19.75
CA PRO A 176 -39.89 -61.17 19.90
C PRO A 176 -39.36 -62.54 20.24
N ARG A 177 -40.19 -63.30 20.92
CA ARG A 177 -40.12 -64.59 21.43
C ARG A 177 -39.63 -65.68 20.46
#